data_2e0d3d5f4f986377ef34ce1f77c3820b
#
_entry.id   2e0d3d5f4f986377ef34ce1f77c3820b
#
_cell.length_a   1.000
_cell.length_b   1.000
_cell.length_c   1.000
_cell.angle_alpha   90.00
_cell.angle_beta   90.00
_cell.angle_gamma   90.00
#
_symmetry.space_group_name_H-M   'P 1'
#
loop_
_entity.id
_entity.type
_entity.pdbx_description
1 polymer ?
#
loop_
_entity_poly.entity_id
_entity_poly.type
_entity_poly.pdbx_seq_one_letter_code
_entity_poly.pdbx_strand_id
1 'polypeptide(L)'
;MLRSSAPLQDSWFAKGGQAFMKTVWGWSQGISDYFSLREHNDSLALENFKLRTQLEALEEYVADSLLTARVYSKSNLGGFAYAPAKIVKISNNSQHNYMIINKGEADGVEKGAGIITEQGAIGIVDAVSENFSFVRSFQNHGMSISARLGKDGVSGPLSWDGIHSDRAILKEIPHHLRITPGDTIHTSGHSTIFPADIPLGTVEDSRIVNGSTYEISVRMFEDFAALRYVTIVQNLHKDEIKALEGKR
;
A
#
# COMPACT_ATOMS: atom_id res chain seq x y z
N MET A 1 16.36 -79.91 56.75
CA MET A 1 17.11 -79.97 55.48
C MET A 1 16.37 -79.14 54.44
N LEU A 2 17.10 -78.20 53.83
CA LEU A 2 16.92 -77.66 52.52
C LEU A 2 15.82 -76.60 52.32
N ARG A 3 16.22 -75.34 52.20
CA ARG A 3 16.77 -74.46 51.12
C ARG A 3 15.63 -73.74 50.38
N SER A 4 15.45 -72.57 50.75
CA SER A 4 15.86 -71.32 50.04
C SER A 4 15.73 -71.35 48.50
N SER A 5 14.84 -70.60 48.01
CA SER A 5 15.08 -69.80 46.78
C SER A 5 13.84 -68.98 46.40
N ALA A 6 13.90 -67.73 46.60
CA ALA A 6 13.52 -66.78 45.55
C ALA A 6 13.68 -65.31 45.99
N PRO A 7 14.72 -64.66 45.53
CA PRO A 7 14.72 -63.21 45.48
C PRO A 7 14.88 -62.72 44.02
N LEU A 8 14.17 -63.27 43.06
CA LEU A 8 14.31 -62.81 41.65
C LEU A 8 13.01 -62.26 41.04
N GLN A 9 11.90 -62.36 41.73
CA GLN A 9 10.63 -61.83 41.21
C GLN A 9 10.34 -60.39 41.60
N ASP A 10 10.89 -59.86 42.70
CA ASP A 10 10.61 -58.52 43.18
C ASP A 10 11.35 -57.41 42.42
N SER A 11 12.45 -57.76 41.72
CA SER A 11 13.23 -56.75 40.99
C SER A 11 12.68 -56.42 39.59
N TRP A 12 11.83 -57.24 39.02
CA TRP A 12 11.21 -57.00 37.73
C TRP A 12 9.99 -56.08 37.81
N PHE A 13 9.18 -56.22 38.86
CA PHE A 13 8.01 -55.34 39.07
C PHE A 13 8.41 -53.92 39.46
N ALA A 14 9.46 -53.72 40.22
CA ALA A 14 9.95 -52.38 40.59
C ALA A 14 10.52 -51.61 39.39
N LYS A 15 11.18 -52.25 38.44
CA LYS A 15 11.72 -51.59 37.23
C LYS A 15 10.67 -51.31 36.16
N GLY A 16 9.63 -52.17 36.04
CA GLY A 16 8.51 -51.95 35.13
C GLY A 16 7.60 -50.80 35.57
N GLY A 17 7.35 -50.65 36.86
CA GLY A 17 6.50 -49.60 37.42
C GLY A 17 7.09 -48.18 37.27
N GLN A 18 8.40 -48.02 37.44
CA GLN A 18 9.06 -46.71 37.30
C GLN A 18 9.18 -46.22 35.82
N ALA A 19 9.32 -47.17 34.89
CA ALA A 19 9.34 -46.81 33.45
C ALA A 19 7.95 -46.43 32.96
N PHE A 20 6.89 -47.09 33.44
CA PHE A 20 5.52 -46.80 33.05
C PHE A 20 5.01 -45.49 33.66
N MET A 21 5.38 -45.16 34.90
CA MET A 21 5.05 -43.85 35.51
C MET A 21 5.74 -42.68 34.80
N LYS A 22 6.98 -42.82 34.38
CA LYS A 22 7.70 -41.74 33.61
C LYS A 22 7.04 -41.47 32.28
N THR A 23 6.53 -42.47 31.60
CA THR A 23 5.88 -42.32 30.30
C THR A 23 4.51 -41.67 30.41
N VAL A 24 3.72 -42.00 31.45
CA VAL A 24 2.40 -41.42 31.68
C VAL A 24 2.50 -39.95 32.12
N TRP A 25 3.50 -39.59 32.93
CA TRP A 25 3.72 -38.20 33.37
C TRP A 25 4.22 -37.30 32.24
N GLY A 26 5.02 -37.82 31.33
CA GLY A 26 5.46 -37.07 30.13
C GLY A 26 4.31 -36.76 29.16
N TRP A 27 3.35 -37.64 29.04
CA TRP A 27 2.17 -37.42 28.20
C TRP A 27 1.18 -36.41 28.82
N SER A 28 1.00 -36.38 30.11
CA SER A 28 0.11 -35.44 30.78
C SER A 28 0.63 -34.01 30.74
N GLN A 29 1.96 -33.78 30.80
CA GLN A 29 2.55 -32.47 30.67
C GLN A 29 2.47 -31.97 29.21
N GLY A 30 2.76 -32.78 28.20
CA GLY A 30 2.65 -32.41 26.80
C GLY A 30 1.22 -32.05 26.37
N ILE A 31 0.22 -32.68 26.92
CA ILE A 31 -1.19 -32.35 26.65
C ILE A 31 -1.59 -31.05 27.37
N SER A 32 -1.18 -30.83 28.60
CA SER A 32 -1.42 -29.58 29.34
C SER A 32 -0.74 -28.39 28.64
N ASP A 33 0.49 -28.54 28.20
CA ASP A 33 1.23 -27.49 27.48
C ASP A 33 0.61 -27.17 26.11
N TYR A 34 0.08 -28.18 25.41
CA TYR A 34 -0.63 -27.98 24.16
C TYR A 34 -1.96 -27.21 24.34
N PHE A 35 -2.72 -27.53 25.36
CA PHE A 35 -3.96 -26.80 25.67
C PHE A 35 -3.69 -25.38 26.17
N SER A 36 -2.67 -25.17 26.99
CA SER A 36 -2.27 -23.82 27.42
C SER A 36 -1.74 -22.97 26.26
N LEU A 37 -1.01 -23.58 25.31
CA LEU A 37 -0.52 -22.88 24.11
C LEU A 37 -1.66 -22.47 23.18
N ARG A 38 -2.67 -23.32 23.03
CA ARG A 38 -3.88 -23.03 22.25
C ARG A 38 -4.70 -21.90 22.90
N GLU A 39 -4.93 -21.96 24.20
CA GLU A 39 -5.64 -20.92 24.95
C GLU A 39 -4.89 -19.57 24.89
N HIS A 40 -3.57 -19.58 25.02
CA HIS A 40 -2.73 -18.39 24.81
C HIS A 40 -2.80 -17.86 23.37
N ASN A 41 -2.80 -18.73 22.38
CA ASN A 41 -2.90 -18.33 20.98
C ASN A 41 -4.29 -17.74 20.66
N ASP A 42 -5.35 -18.34 21.19
CA ASP A 42 -6.72 -17.83 21.05
C ASP A 42 -6.90 -16.49 21.77
N SER A 43 -6.31 -16.32 22.97
CA SER A 43 -6.34 -15.04 23.69
C SER A 43 -5.54 -13.95 22.98
N LEU A 44 -4.36 -14.27 22.45
CA LEU A 44 -3.56 -13.35 21.65
C LEU A 44 -4.25 -12.98 20.32
N ALA A 45 -4.93 -13.93 19.68
CA ALA A 45 -5.71 -13.66 18.49
C ALA A 45 -6.87 -12.70 18.77
N LEU A 46 -7.58 -12.91 19.89
CA LEU A 46 -8.67 -12.04 20.34
C LEU A 46 -8.15 -10.63 20.70
N GLU A 47 -7.02 -10.54 21.40
CA GLU A 47 -6.39 -9.27 21.76
C GLU A 47 -5.90 -8.51 20.51
N ASN A 48 -5.25 -9.20 19.58
CA ASN A 48 -4.87 -8.63 18.29
C ASN A 48 -6.08 -8.13 17.50
N PHE A 49 -7.17 -8.90 17.47
CA PHE A 49 -8.42 -8.45 16.84
C PHE A 49 -8.97 -7.19 17.50
N LYS A 50 -9.03 -7.18 18.84
CA LYS A 50 -9.51 -6.02 19.61
C LYS A 50 -8.63 -4.78 19.40
N LEU A 51 -7.32 -4.93 19.45
CA LEU A 51 -6.38 -3.84 19.20
C LEU A 51 -6.47 -3.29 17.77
N ARG A 52 -6.62 -4.18 16.78
CA ARG A 52 -6.84 -3.76 15.38
C ARG A 52 -8.14 -3.00 15.21
N THR A 53 -9.23 -3.47 15.81
CA THR A 53 -10.54 -2.78 15.75
C THR A 53 -10.48 -1.41 16.45
N GLN A 54 -9.75 -1.30 17.56
CA GLN A 54 -9.54 -0.01 18.25
C GLN A 54 -8.67 0.93 17.42
N LEU A 55 -7.63 0.41 16.78
CA LEU A 55 -6.78 1.18 15.88
C LEU A 55 -7.58 1.69 14.68
N GLU A 56 -8.35 0.82 14.02
CA GLU A 56 -9.22 1.19 12.90
C GLU A 56 -10.25 2.27 13.29
N ALA A 57 -10.87 2.13 14.47
CA ALA A 57 -11.82 3.13 14.97
C ALA A 57 -11.13 4.47 15.30
N LEU A 58 -9.91 4.44 15.85
CA LEU A 58 -9.15 5.63 16.14
C LEU A 58 -8.67 6.33 14.85
N GLU A 59 -8.21 5.55 13.87
CA GLU A 59 -7.82 6.05 12.55
C GLU A 59 -9.00 6.69 11.82
N GLU A 60 -10.18 6.08 11.90
CA GLU A 60 -11.42 6.62 11.34
C GLU A 60 -11.83 7.92 12.05
N TYR A 61 -11.74 7.97 13.38
CA TYR A 61 -12.00 9.19 14.17
C TYR A 61 -11.00 10.31 13.86
N VAL A 62 -9.71 9.99 13.75
CA VAL A 62 -8.67 10.97 13.38
C VAL A 62 -8.87 11.44 11.94
N ALA A 63 -9.19 10.54 11.01
CA ALA A 63 -9.50 10.90 9.63
C ALA A 63 -10.72 11.83 9.55
N ASP A 64 -11.79 11.53 10.28
CA ASP A 64 -13.01 12.33 10.31
C ASP A 64 -12.79 13.68 11.02
N SER A 65 -12.03 13.71 12.12
CA SER A 65 -11.68 14.96 12.81
C SER A 65 -10.76 15.86 11.99
N LEU A 66 -9.82 15.28 11.24
CA LEU A 66 -8.98 16.02 10.29
C LEU A 66 -9.77 16.52 9.08
N LEU A 67 -10.79 15.77 8.63
CA LEU A 67 -11.74 16.22 7.62
C LEU A 67 -12.55 17.43 8.12
N THR A 68 -13.09 17.33 9.32
CA THR A 68 -13.85 18.41 9.94
C THR A 68 -12.99 19.66 10.16
N ALA A 69 -11.75 19.51 10.61
CA ALA A 69 -10.81 20.61 10.78
C ALA A 69 -10.34 21.19 9.42
N ARG A 70 -10.27 20.39 8.34
CA ARG A 70 -9.87 20.84 7.00
C ARG A 70 -11.01 21.43 6.18
N VAL A 71 -12.24 21.03 6.39
CA VAL A 71 -13.42 21.71 5.82
C VAL A 71 -13.50 23.16 6.35
N TYR A 72 -13.06 23.40 7.60
CA TYR A 72 -12.94 24.75 8.15
C TYR A 72 -11.59 25.42 7.87
N SER A 73 -10.52 24.69 7.61
CA SER A 73 -9.24 25.21 7.12
C SER A 73 -9.12 24.90 5.63
N LYS A 74 -9.63 25.78 4.79
CA LYS A 74 -9.20 25.91 3.40
C LYS A 74 -7.72 26.28 3.38
N SER A 75 -6.85 25.39 3.76
CA SER A 75 -5.43 25.52 3.50
C SER A 75 -5.22 25.25 2.01
N ASN A 76 -5.40 26.31 1.20
CA ASN A 76 -5.00 26.38 -0.20
C ASN A 76 -3.47 26.25 -0.28
N LEU A 77 -2.93 25.08 -0.04
CA LEU A 77 -1.56 24.76 -0.40
C LEU A 77 -1.54 24.57 -1.92
N GLY A 78 -1.16 25.63 -2.64
CA GLY A 78 -0.95 25.56 -4.08
C GLY A 78 -2.20 25.35 -4.94
N GLY A 79 -3.41 25.71 -4.47
CA GLY A 79 -4.65 25.54 -5.27
C GLY A 79 -5.21 24.13 -5.30
N PHE A 80 -4.76 23.24 -4.43
CA PHE A 80 -5.26 21.87 -4.28
C PHE A 80 -5.97 21.66 -2.95
N ALA A 81 -7.07 20.90 -2.99
CA ALA A 81 -7.75 20.38 -1.81
C ALA A 81 -7.34 18.91 -1.58
N TYR A 82 -7.24 18.52 -0.30
CA TYR A 82 -6.83 17.18 0.11
C TYR A 82 -7.88 16.55 1.01
N ALA A 83 -8.27 15.31 0.74
CA ALA A 83 -9.20 14.56 1.56
C ALA A 83 -8.72 13.11 1.76
N PRO A 84 -8.62 12.62 3.00
CA PRO A 84 -8.27 11.22 3.25
C PRO A 84 -9.42 10.30 2.85
N ALA A 85 -9.06 9.11 2.35
CA ALA A 85 -10.01 8.06 2.00
C ALA A 85 -9.44 6.69 2.32
N LYS A 86 -10.34 5.72 2.57
CA LYS A 86 -10.00 4.30 2.76
C LYS A 86 -10.33 3.51 1.50
N ILE A 87 -9.45 2.62 1.12
CA ILE A 87 -9.69 1.70 0.02
C ILE A 87 -10.58 0.57 0.54
N VAL A 88 -11.73 0.37 -0.10
CA VAL A 88 -12.69 -0.70 0.23
C VAL A 88 -12.55 -1.92 -0.68
N LYS A 89 -11.96 -1.73 -1.86
CA LYS A 89 -11.69 -2.80 -2.82
C LYS A 89 -10.48 -2.46 -3.69
N ILE A 90 -9.62 -3.45 -3.91
CA ILE A 90 -8.54 -3.41 -4.90
C ILE A 90 -8.77 -4.59 -5.87
N SER A 91 -8.59 -4.33 -7.15
CA SER A 91 -8.52 -5.35 -8.19
C SER A 91 -7.15 -5.29 -8.83
N ASN A 92 -6.37 -6.35 -8.64
CA ASN A 92 -5.08 -6.55 -9.27
C ASN A 92 -5.24 -7.53 -10.43
N ASN A 93 -5.73 -7.03 -11.55
CA ASN A 93 -5.81 -7.79 -12.80
C ASN A 93 -4.64 -7.33 -13.70
N SER A 94 -4.07 -8.21 -14.48
CA SER A 94 -2.82 -7.95 -15.23
C SER A 94 -2.85 -6.74 -16.19
N GLN A 95 -4.01 -6.20 -16.53
CA GLN A 95 -4.13 -5.08 -17.49
C GLN A 95 -5.05 -3.94 -17.04
N HIS A 96 -6.02 -4.19 -16.15
CA HIS A 96 -7.04 -3.24 -15.74
C HIS A 96 -7.13 -3.17 -14.23
N ASN A 97 -6.16 -2.51 -13.63
CA ASN A 97 -6.07 -2.38 -12.19
C ASN A 97 -6.90 -1.18 -11.71
N TYR A 98 -7.75 -1.41 -10.73
CA TYR A 98 -8.60 -0.38 -10.16
C TYR A 98 -8.74 -0.55 -8.65
N MET A 99 -9.18 0.50 -8.00
CA MET A 99 -9.58 0.49 -6.60
C MET A 99 -10.90 1.23 -6.41
N ILE A 100 -11.62 0.90 -5.35
CA ILE A 100 -12.80 1.62 -4.90
C ILE A 100 -12.47 2.23 -3.54
N ILE A 101 -12.76 3.51 -3.38
CA ILE A 101 -12.56 4.25 -2.13
C ILE A 101 -13.91 4.65 -1.53
N ASN A 102 -13.95 4.81 -0.19
CA ASN A 102 -15.14 5.13 0.61
C ASN A 102 -15.48 6.63 0.62
N LYS A 103 -15.22 7.34 -0.46
CA LYS A 103 -15.54 8.75 -0.64
C LYS A 103 -16.17 8.95 -2.00
N GLY A 104 -17.26 9.73 -2.07
CA GLY A 104 -18.05 9.93 -3.26
C GLY A 104 -18.48 11.39 -3.47
N GLU A 105 -19.53 11.61 -4.26
CA GLU A 105 -20.09 12.94 -4.53
C GLU A 105 -20.54 13.65 -3.25
N ALA A 106 -21.11 12.90 -2.27
CA ALA A 106 -21.51 13.44 -0.97
C ALA A 106 -20.33 14.04 -0.18
N ASP A 107 -19.11 13.55 -0.43
CA ASP A 107 -17.86 14.04 0.17
C ASP A 107 -17.18 15.12 -0.69
N GLY A 108 -17.78 15.50 -1.81
CA GLY A 108 -17.25 16.48 -2.75
C GLY A 108 -16.16 15.93 -3.68
N VAL A 109 -16.09 14.60 -3.89
CA VAL A 109 -15.14 14.00 -4.82
C VAL A 109 -15.63 14.19 -6.26
N GLU A 110 -14.73 14.60 -7.15
CA GLU A 110 -15.02 14.82 -8.55
C GLU A 110 -14.24 13.85 -9.45
N LYS A 111 -14.82 13.55 -10.60
CA LYS A 111 -14.11 12.82 -11.66
C LYS A 111 -12.83 13.54 -12.07
N GLY A 112 -11.72 12.78 -12.17
CA GLY A 112 -10.40 13.28 -12.51
C GLY A 112 -9.65 13.88 -11.31
N ALA A 113 -10.11 13.66 -10.07
CA ALA A 113 -9.29 13.88 -8.89
C ALA A 113 -8.12 12.90 -8.88
N GLY A 114 -6.95 13.34 -8.41
CA GLY A 114 -5.77 12.49 -8.21
C GLY A 114 -5.88 11.72 -6.90
N ILE A 115 -5.28 10.55 -6.86
CA ILE A 115 -5.12 9.74 -5.64
C ILE A 115 -3.63 9.59 -5.36
N ILE A 116 -3.24 9.92 -4.12
CA ILE A 116 -1.85 9.89 -3.69
C ILE A 116 -1.69 9.20 -2.34
N THR A 117 -0.45 8.81 -2.04
CA THR A 117 0.06 8.50 -0.70
C THR A 117 1.24 9.42 -0.37
N GLU A 118 1.90 9.19 0.75
CA GLU A 118 3.18 9.83 1.07
C GLU A 118 4.32 9.36 0.14
N GLN A 119 4.16 8.19 -0.47
CA GLN A 119 5.19 7.52 -1.29
C GLN A 119 4.94 7.65 -2.80
N GLY A 120 3.77 8.17 -3.22
CA GLY A 120 3.54 8.31 -4.64
C GLY A 120 2.14 8.71 -5.09
N ALA A 121 2.03 8.87 -6.40
CA ALA A 121 0.74 9.01 -7.08
C ALA A 121 0.22 7.62 -7.47
N ILE A 122 -1.01 7.30 -7.01
CA ILE A 122 -1.58 5.96 -7.06
C ILE A 122 -2.52 5.77 -8.24
N GLY A 123 -3.27 6.81 -8.59
CA GLY A 123 -4.28 6.71 -9.62
C GLY A 123 -5.11 7.98 -9.80
N ILE A 124 -6.17 7.86 -10.60
CA ILE A 124 -7.08 8.96 -10.93
C ILE A 124 -8.52 8.47 -10.80
N VAL A 125 -9.39 9.27 -10.20
CA VAL A 125 -10.82 9.01 -10.10
C VAL A 125 -11.45 9.03 -11.50
N ASP A 126 -12.01 7.93 -11.93
CA ASP A 126 -12.63 7.77 -13.26
C ASP A 126 -14.16 7.85 -13.22
N ALA A 127 -14.77 7.38 -12.14
CA ALA A 127 -16.20 7.50 -11.89
C ALA A 127 -16.48 7.72 -10.41
N VAL A 128 -17.56 8.44 -10.13
CA VAL A 128 -17.99 8.78 -8.77
C VAL A 128 -19.46 8.37 -8.62
N SER A 129 -19.81 7.81 -7.47
CA SER A 129 -21.17 7.59 -7.01
C SER A 129 -21.41 8.39 -5.73
N GLU A 130 -22.59 8.32 -5.17
CA GLU A 130 -22.96 9.11 -3.97
C GLU A 130 -21.93 8.93 -2.83
N ASN A 131 -21.55 7.68 -2.49
CA ASN A 131 -20.71 7.38 -1.32
C ASN A 131 -19.36 6.73 -1.68
N PHE A 132 -19.09 6.42 -2.94
CA PHE A 132 -17.88 5.73 -3.38
C PHE A 132 -17.34 6.30 -4.67
N SER A 133 -16.02 6.15 -4.88
CA SER A 133 -15.39 6.49 -6.15
C SER A 133 -14.61 5.32 -6.71
N PHE A 134 -14.71 5.16 -8.02
CA PHE A 134 -13.91 4.22 -8.80
C PHE A 134 -12.63 4.92 -9.26
N VAL A 135 -11.50 4.36 -8.87
CA VAL A 135 -10.17 4.89 -9.17
C VAL A 135 -9.45 3.96 -10.13
N ARG A 136 -9.02 4.49 -11.24
CA ARG A 136 -8.12 3.79 -12.16
C ARG A 136 -6.70 3.89 -11.60
N SER A 137 -6.09 2.74 -11.31
CA SER A 137 -4.73 2.67 -10.78
C SER A 137 -3.71 3.15 -11.81
N PHE A 138 -2.58 3.67 -11.32
CA PHE A 138 -1.42 3.97 -12.17
C PHE A 138 -0.91 2.72 -12.91
N GLN A 139 -1.05 1.54 -12.31
CA GLN A 139 -0.75 0.24 -12.93
C GLN A 139 -1.78 -0.17 -13.99
N ASN A 140 -2.17 0.76 -14.84
CA ASN A 140 -3.12 0.53 -15.91
C ASN A 140 -2.49 0.85 -17.25
N HIS A 141 -2.75 -0.01 -18.23
CA HIS A 141 -2.24 0.22 -19.57
C HIS A 141 -2.81 1.51 -20.16
N GLY A 142 -1.94 2.36 -20.71
CA GLY A 142 -2.36 3.64 -21.28
C GLY A 142 -2.54 4.79 -20.28
N MET A 143 -2.27 4.55 -18.98
CA MET A 143 -2.22 5.62 -18.00
C MET A 143 -0.80 6.18 -17.88
N SER A 144 -0.68 7.50 -17.80
CA SER A 144 0.58 8.19 -17.57
C SER A 144 0.42 9.36 -16.60
N ILE A 145 1.49 9.63 -15.87
CA ILE A 145 1.63 10.78 -14.97
C ILE A 145 2.73 11.67 -15.53
N SER A 146 2.51 12.99 -15.56
CA SER A 146 3.58 13.93 -15.91
C SER A 146 4.60 13.97 -14.77
N ALA A 147 5.78 13.42 -15.01
CA ALA A 147 6.86 13.29 -14.05
C ALA A 147 8.11 14.04 -14.51
N ARG A 148 8.98 14.42 -13.58
CA ARG A 148 10.24 15.09 -13.84
C ARG A 148 11.40 14.43 -13.12
N LEU A 149 12.57 14.53 -13.72
CA LEU A 149 13.82 14.04 -13.16
C LEU A 149 14.40 15.10 -12.21
N GLY A 150 14.59 14.75 -10.93
CA GLY A 150 15.09 15.69 -9.91
C GLY A 150 14.14 16.85 -9.62
N LYS A 151 14.63 17.89 -8.94
CA LYS A 151 13.81 19.06 -8.55
C LYS A 151 13.54 20.04 -9.69
N ASP A 152 14.52 20.26 -10.56
CA ASP A 152 14.47 21.28 -11.62
C ASP A 152 14.62 20.67 -13.02
N GLY A 153 14.41 19.35 -13.15
CA GLY A 153 14.63 18.62 -14.38
C GLY A 153 13.50 18.72 -15.39
N VAL A 154 13.79 18.22 -16.59
CA VAL A 154 12.80 18.13 -17.68
C VAL A 154 11.75 17.09 -17.33
N SER A 155 10.52 17.38 -17.71
CA SER A 155 9.38 16.50 -17.51
C SER A 155 9.06 15.65 -18.73
N GLY A 156 8.53 14.45 -18.46
CA GLY A 156 8.06 13.52 -19.47
C GLY A 156 6.92 12.65 -18.90
N PRO A 157 6.27 11.84 -19.74
CA PRO A 157 5.25 10.92 -19.31
C PRO A 157 5.88 9.69 -18.61
N LEU A 158 5.49 9.45 -17.37
CA LEU A 158 5.77 8.23 -16.61
C LEU A 158 4.58 7.29 -16.73
N SER A 159 4.81 6.08 -17.22
CA SER A 159 3.80 5.04 -17.37
C SER A 159 4.29 3.73 -16.78
N TRP A 160 3.35 2.90 -16.31
CA TRP A 160 3.66 1.54 -15.85
C TRP A 160 4.29 0.72 -16.98
N ASP A 161 5.24 -0.15 -16.65
CA ASP A 161 5.93 -1.02 -17.65
C ASP A 161 5.05 -2.17 -18.19
N GLY A 162 3.88 -2.41 -17.55
CA GLY A 162 2.94 -3.44 -17.93
C GLY A 162 3.26 -4.85 -17.40
N ILE A 163 4.35 -5.02 -16.65
CA ILE A 163 4.86 -6.33 -16.21
C ILE A 163 5.09 -6.37 -14.70
N HIS A 164 5.89 -5.44 -14.17
CA HIS A 164 6.33 -5.45 -12.77
C HIS A 164 5.46 -4.53 -11.92
N SER A 165 5.16 -4.96 -10.71
CA SER A 165 4.33 -4.16 -9.78
C SER A 165 5.04 -2.91 -9.25
N ASP A 166 6.36 -2.87 -9.31
CA ASP A 166 7.21 -1.81 -8.75
C ASP A 166 7.99 -1.02 -9.80
N ARG A 167 7.65 -1.15 -11.10
CA ARG A 167 8.40 -0.48 -12.18
C ARG A 167 7.54 0.36 -13.09
N ALA A 168 8.13 1.47 -13.50
CA ALA A 168 7.56 2.38 -14.47
C ALA A 168 8.62 2.83 -15.47
N ILE A 169 8.18 3.42 -16.57
CA ILE A 169 9.05 3.92 -17.63
C ILE A 169 8.76 5.41 -17.82
N LEU A 170 9.78 6.24 -17.60
CA LEU A 170 9.75 7.67 -17.93
C LEU A 170 10.31 7.87 -19.33
N LYS A 171 9.53 8.52 -20.19
CA LYS A 171 9.85 8.72 -21.61
C LYS A 171 10.08 10.19 -21.95
N GLU A 172 10.55 10.44 -23.17
CA GLU A 172 10.67 11.78 -23.75
C GLU A 172 11.68 12.69 -23.03
N ILE A 173 12.65 12.13 -22.32
CA ILE A 173 13.71 12.90 -21.68
C ILE A 173 14.85 13.11 -22.68
N PRO A 174 15.26 14.36 -22.98
CA PRO A 174 16.31 14.65 -23.95
C PRO A 174 17.64 13.99 -23.58
N HIS A 175 18.33 13.40 -24.56
CA HIS A 175 19.56 12.63 -24.35
C HIS A 175 20.78 13.48 -23.91
N HIS A 176 20.73 14.81 -24.04
CA HIS A 176 21.81 15.67 -23.58
C HIS A 176 21.84 15.87 -22.05
N LEU A 177 20.81 15.41 -21.34
CA LEU A 177 20.76 15.49 -19.89
C LEU A 177 21.59 14.36 -19.27
N ARG A 178 22.28 14.68 -18.17
CA ARG A 178 22.97 13.67 -17.37
C ARG A 178 21.98 12.99 -16.46
N ILE A 179 21.89 11.69 -16.59
CA ILE A 179 21.01 10.82 -15.76
C ILE A 179 21.90 9.91 -14.94
N THR A 180 21.64 9.85 -13.63
CA THR A 180 22.41 9.00 -12.72
C THR A 180 21.47 7.99 -12.05
N PRO A 181 21.80 6.69 -12.02
CA PRO A 181 21.06 5.74 -11.22
C PRO A 181 20.94 6.22 -9.78
N GLY A 182 19.73 6.13 -9.20
CA GLY A 182 19.41 6.68 -7.89
C GLY A 182 18.82 8.09 -7.91
N ASP A 183 18.83 8.80 -9.02
CA ASP A 183 18.13 10.08 -9.15
C ASP A 183 16.63 9.92 -8.88
N THR A 184 16.04 10.85 -8.13
CA THR A 184 14.63 10.79 -7.74
C THR A 184 13.73 11.37 -8.81
N ILE A 185 12.63 10.69 -9.06
CA ILE A 185 11.55 11.11 -9.95
C ILE A 185 10.38 11.64 -9.11
N HIS A 186 9.84 12.79 -9.50
CA HIS A 186 8.71 13.44 -8.84
C HIS A 186 7.63 13.81 -9.86
N THR A 187 6.41 14.09 -9.38
CA THR A 187 5.40 14.73 -10.23
C THR A 187 5.90 16.11 -10.72
N SER A 188 5.63 16.45 -11.97
CA SER A 188 6.13 17.68 -12.58
C SER A 188 5.37 18.93 -12.14
N GLY A 189 4.12 18.81 -11.71
CA GLY A 189 3.21 19.92 -11.48
C GLY A 189 2.61 20.53 -12.78
N HIS A 190 2.96 20.02 -13.95
CA HIS A 190 2.41 20.44 -15.25
C HIS A 190 1.08 19.77 -15.59
N SER A 191 0.45 19.10 -14.62
CA SER A 191 -0.84 18.44 -14.73
C SER A 191 -1.86 19.16 -13.85
N THR A 192 -3.10 19.25 -14.30
CA THR A 192 -4.21 19.75 -13.48
C THR A 192 -4.66 18.74 -12.41
N ILE A 193 -4.05 17.55 -12.37
CA ILE A 193 -4.46 16.43 -11.51
C ILE A 193 -3.60 16.33 -10.26
N PHE A 194 -2.27 16.41 -10.42
CA PHE A 194 -1.33 16.25 -9.32
C PHE A 194 -0.54 17.53 -9.07
N PRO A 195 -0.33 17.93 -7.81
CA PRO A 195 0.62 18.98 -7.46
C PRO A 195 2.05 18.54 -7.82
N ALA A 196 2.95 19.49 -7.90
CA ALA A 196 4.38 19.23 -8.04
C ALA A 196 4.97 18.53 -6.79
N ASP A 197 6.12 17.91 -6.97
CA ASP A 197 6.99 17.42 -5.91
C ASP A 197 6.50 16.18 -5.14
N ILE A 198 5.46 15.48 -5.61
CA ILE A 198 5.12 14.15 -5.07
C ILE A 198 6.20 13.17 -5.52
N PRO A 199 6.87 12.46 -4.60
CA PRO A 199 7.87 11.45 -4.95
C PRO A 199 7.19 10.30 -5.69
N LEU A 200 7.84 9.73 -6.70
CA LEU A 200 7.31 8.63 -7.50
C LEU A 200 8.22 7.40 -7.45
N GLY A 201 9.53 7.62 -7.50
CA GLY A 201 10.50 6.54 -7.52
C GLY A 201 11.92 7.02 -7.78
N THR A 202 12.82 6.09 -8.06
CA THR A 202 14.21 6.35 -8.41
C THR A 202 14.57 5.76 -9.75
N VAL A 203 15.51 6.40 -10.43
CA VAL A 203 16.12 5.89 -11.67
C VAL A 203 16.85 4.57 -11.36
N GLU A 204 16.50 3.50 -12.06
CA GLU A 204 17.19 2.22 -12.00
C GLU A 204 18.18 2.09 -13.16
N ASP A 205 17.73 2.38 -14.38
CA ASP A 205 18.52 2.32 -15.60
C ASP A 205 17.96 3.30 -16.65
N SER A 206 18.75 3.58 -17.70
CA SER A 206 18.33 4.42 -18.80
C SER A 206 18.90 3.94 -20.13
N ARG A 207 18.12 4.03 -21.20
CA ARG A 207 18.55 3.72 -22.56
C ARG A 207 18.15 4.80 -23.53
N ILE A 208 18.98 5.02 -24.53
CA ILE A 208 18.68 5.96 -25.62
C ILE A 208 17.75 5.29 -26.62
N VAL A 209 16.67 5.98 -26.97
CA VAL A 209 15.70 5.54 -27.97
C VAL A 209 15.63 6.57 -29.10
N ASN A 210 15.58 6.09 -30.34
CA ASN A 210 15.54 6.93 -31.56
C ASN A 210 16.67 7.97 -31.65
N GLY A 211 17.80 7.77 -30.95
CA GLY A 211 18.97 8.64 -31.00
C GLY A 211 18.78 10.03 -30.38
N SER A 212 17.63 10.35 -29.81
CA SER A 212 17.31 11.71 -29.34
C SER A 212 16.77 11.81 -27.94
N THR A 213 16.20 10.76 -27.42
CA THR A 213 15.55 10.73 -26.08
C THR A 213 15.95 9.53 -25.27
N TYR A 214 15.87 9.65 -23.94
CA TYR A 214 15.97 8.54 -23.01
C TYR A 214 14.60 7.90 -22.75
N GLU A 215 14.61 6.59 -22.63
CA GLU A 215 13.67 5.80 -21.85
C GLU A 215 14.34 5.41 -20.54
N ILE A 216 13.76 5.81 -19.42
CA ILE A 216 14.31 5.63 -18.08
C ILE A 216 13.46 4.62 -17.33
N SER A 217 14.08 3.52 -16.89
CA SER A 217 13.46 2.55 -15.98
C SER A 217 13.44 3.16 -14.58
N VAL A 218 12.26 3.24 -13.97
CA VAL A 218 12.03 3.84 -12.67
C VAL A 218 11.53 2.76 -11.71
N ARG A 219 12.19 2.60 -10.56
CA ARG A 219 11.70 1.81 -9.44
C ARG A 219 10.80 2.68 -8.60
N MET A 220 9.52 2.31 -8.51
CA MET A 220 8.52 3.04 -7.75
C MET A 220 8.75 2.88 -6.25
N PHE A 221 8.42 3.93 -5.47
CA PHE A 221 8.46 3.86 -4.01
C PHE A 221 7.24 3.15 -3.44
N GLU A 222 6.11 3.21 -4.15
CA GLU A 222 4.84 2.70 -3.66
C GLU A 222 4.68 1.19 -3.92
N ASP A 223 4.20 0.50 -2.90
CA ASP A 223 3.71 -0.88 -3.02
C ASP A 223 2.19 -0.89 -3.23
N PHE A 224 1.79 -1.03 -4.48
CA PHE A 224 0.37 -1.04 -4.89
C PHE A 224 -0.43 -2.23 -4.33
N ALA A 225 0.23 -3.26 -3.80
CA ALA A 225 -0.45 -4.41 -3.19
C ALA A 225 -0.80 -4.19 -1.72
N ALA A 226 -0.10 -3.28 -1.04
CA ALA A 226 -0.24 -3.03 0.40
C ALA A 226 -1.12 -1.81 0.74
N LEU A 227 -1.70 -1.14 -0.25
CA LEU A 227 -2.49 0.07 -0.09
C LEU A 227 -3.74 -0.15 0.77
N ARG A 228 -3.95 0.71 1.77
CA ARG A 228 -5.15 0.73 2.62
C ARG A 228 -5.78 2.12 2.69
N TYR A 229 -4.98 3.14 2.90
CA TYR A 229 -5.39 4.53 3.03
C TYR A 229 -4.73 5.35 1.94
N VAL A 230 -5.47 6.31 1.42
CA VAL A 230 -5.01 7.20 0.34
C VAL A 230 -5.51 8.61 0.60
N THR A 231 -4.94 9.57 -0.06
CA THR A 231 -5.40 10.96 -0.06
C THR A 231 -5.91 11.33 -1.45
N ILE A 232 -7.14 11.82 -1.50
CA ILE A 232 -7.73 12.41 -2.69
C ILE A 232 -7.15 13.82 -2.85
N VAL A 233 -6.72 14.16 -4.05
CA VAL A 233 -6.20 15.48 -4.40
C VAL A 233 -7.05 16.08 -5.51
N GLN A 234 -7.62 17.25 -5.27
CA GLN A 234 -8.45 17.98 -6.23
C GLN A 234 -7.87 19.36 -6.50
N ASN A 235 -7.68 19.69 -7.77
CA ASN A 235 -7.29 21.02 -8.18
C ASN A 235 -8.53 21.93 -8.19
N LEU A 236 -8.53 22.96 -7.34
CA LEU A 236 -9.65 23.89 -7.19
C LEU A 236 -9.87 24.79 -8.41
N HIS A 237 -8.89 24.90 -9.31
CA HIS A 237 -8.93 25.72 -10.54
C HIS A 237 -9.04 24.88 -11.82
N LYS A 238 -9.30 23.58 -11.71
CA LYS A 238 -9.32 22.64 -12.83
C LYS A 238 -10.27 23.07 -13.95
N ASP A 239 -11.48 23.50 -13.60
CA ASP A 239 -12.50 23.87 -14.58
C ASP A 239 -12.17 25.20 -15.28
N GLU A 240 -11.56 26.14 -14.56
CA GLU A 240 -11.09 27.40 -15.14
C GLU A 240 -9.96 27.15 -16.16
N ILE A 241 -9.00 26.29 -15.82
CA ILE A 241 -7.91 25.90 -16.73
C ILE A 241 -8.46 25.19 -17.98
N LYS A 242 -9.38 24.23 -17.80
CA LYS A 242 -10.03 23.53 -18.93
C LYS A 242 -10.83 24.48 -19.83
N ALA A 243 -11.51 25.46 -19.24
CA ALA A 243 -12.26 26.46 -20.01
C ALA A 243 -11.35 27.32 -20.89
N LEU A 244 -10.11 27.55 -20.47
CA LEU A 244 -9.09 28.25 -21.27
C LEU A 244 -8.53 27.38 -22.40
N GLU A 245 -8.32 26.09 -22.15
CA GLU A 245 -7.87 25.13 -23.15
C GLU A 245 -8.90 24.92 -24.27
N GLY A 246 -10.20 24.88 -23.91
CA GLY A 246 -11.31 24.72 -24.86
C GLY A 246 -11.62 25.93 -25.72
N LYS A 247 -10.97 27.09 -25.46
CA LYS A 247 -11.13 28.32 -26.25
C LYS A 247 -10.11 28.45 -27.39
N ARG A 248 -9.25 27.46 -27.57
CA ARG A 248 -8.28 27.35 -28.66
C ARG A 248 -8.80 26.46 -29.78
#